data_fa8b8b39e8e4ba90d8f76b7e5a807d2a
#
_entry.id   fa8b8b39e8e4ba90d8f76b7e5a807d2a
#
_cell.length_a   1.000
_cell.length_b   1.000
_cell.length_c   1.000
_cell.angle_alpha   90.00
_cell.angle_beta   90.00
_cell.angle_gamma   90.00
#
_symmetry.space_group_name_H-M   'P 1'
#
loop_
_entity.id
_entity.type
_entity.pdbx_description
1 polymer ?
#
loop_
_entity_poly.entity_id
_entity_poly.type
_entity_poly.pdbx_seq_one_letter_code
_entity_poly.pdbx_strand_id
1 'polypeptide(L)'
;MSDPIRSFRHFRDVPATLWRWPNFSPAEIACRGTGQLKLHPEALDRLQALRDRLGKPLIVRSAYRSPEHNRRVGGAPRSKHMDGTAFDIAMSNHDPAAFEAAARAAGFLGFGFNPRSGFIHIDLGPAHQWGERFPARAAPFAAETPPAREALTQSRTLKGTGAAGVATVGAAGVEVAQEVLAEAQDAVLPLVPYLDTLRWLFIALALGGIAVAVWARLDDWKNGLR
;
A
#
# COMPACT_ATOMS: atom_id res chain seq x y z
N MET A 1 23.77 18.60 15.93
CA MET A 1 23.34 19.77 15.14
C MET A 1 22.46 19.24 14.02
N SER A 2 21.22 19.73 13.88
CA SER A 2 20.35 19.33 12.77
C SER A 2 20.84 20.00 11.48
N ASP A 3 20.78 19.24 10.37
CA ASP A 3 21.15 19.75 9.05
C ASP A 3 20.25 20.93 8.65
N PRO A 4 20.78 21.94 7.93
CA PRO A 4 20.03 23.13 7.57
C PRO A 4 18.95 22.81 6.53
N ILE A 5 17.81 23.51 6.63
CA ILE A 5 16.76 23.48 5.61
C ILE A 5 17.29 24.15 4.34
N ARG A 6 17.06 23.51 3.19
CA ARG A 6 17.51 24.00 1.89
C ARG A 6 16.37 24.06 0.90
N SER A 7 16.37 25.08 0.04
CA SER A 7 15.37 25.25 -1.02
C SER A 7 16.02 25.14 -2.39
N PHE A 8 15.38 24.43 -3.30
CA PHE A 8 15.82 24.23 -4.68
C PHE A 8 14.72 24.70 -5.63
N ARG A 9 15.12 25.35 -6.73
CA ARG A 9 14.17 25.82 -7.76
C ARG A 9 13.50 24.64 -8.46
N HIS A 10 14.21 23.52 -8.56
CA HIS A 10 13.68 22.29 -9.12
C HIS A 10 14.30 21.08 -8.41
N PHE A 11 13.57 19.98 -8.30
CA PHE A 11 14.05 18.76 -7.63
C PHE A 11 15.30 18.15 -8.33
N ARG A 12 15.48 18.42 -9.62
CA ARG A 12 16.67 17.98 -10.37
C ARG A 12 17.94 18.69 -9.94
N ASP A 13 17.82 19.84 -9.27
CA ASP A 13 18.95 20.63 -8.78
C ASP A 13 19.49 20.11 -7.44
N VAL A 14 18.87 19.07 -6.86
CA VAL A 14 19.29 18.49 -5.58
C VAL A 14 20.53 17.64 -5.81
N PRO A 15 21.69 17.98 -5.22
CA PRO A 15 22.89 17.17 -5.33
C PRO A 15 22.67 15.78 -4.73
N ALA A 16 23.12 14.72 -5.41
CA ALA A 16 23.00 13.35 -4.92
C ALA A 16 23.64 13.15 -3.54
N THR A 17 24.70 13.89 -3.24
CA THR A 17 25.42 13.86 -1.95
C THR A 17 24.58 14.39 -0.78
N LEU A 18 23.53 15.16 -1.04
CA LEU A 18 22.61 15.67 -0.02
C LEU A 18 21.42 14.74 0.22
N TRP A 19 21.18 13.78 -0.67
CA TRP A 19 20.03 12.89 -0.58
C TRP A 19 20.39 11.58 0.10
N ARG A 20 19.94 11.39 1.33
CA ARG A 20 20.25 10.21 2.16
C ARG A 20 19.07 9.30 2.48
N TRP A 21 17.91 9.56 1.90
CA TRP A 21 16.67 8.81 2.16
C TRP A 21 16.40 7.79 1.03
N PRO A 22 16.82 6.52 1.21
CA PRO A 22 16.87 5.54 0.11
C PRO A 22 15.50 5.12 -0.40
N ASN A 23 14.45 5.28 0.41
CA ASN A 23 13.09 4.89 0.02
C ASN A 23 12.28 6.02 -0.63
N PHE A 24 12.87 7.19 -0.80
CA PHE A 24 12.24 8.36 -1.40
C PHE A 24 13.14 8.99 -2.45
N SER A 25 12.54 9.67 -3.42
CA SER A 25 13.27 10.46 -4.40
C SER A 25 12.98 11.94 -4.23
N PRO A 26 13.88 12.86 -4.66
CA PRO A 26 13.59 14.28 -4.67
C PRO A 26 12.32 14.64 -5.43
N ALA A 27 12.00 13.90 -6.51
CA ALA A 27 10.81 14.11 -7.33
C ALA A 27 9.50 13.84 -6.57
N GLU A 28 9.47 12.81 -5.71
CA GLU A 28 8.27 12.48 -4.90
C GLU A 28 7.99 13.53 -3.84
N ILE A 29 9.04 14.17 -3.31
CA ILE A 29 8.93 15.15 -2.23
C ILE A 29 8.73 16.57 -2.77
N ALA A 30 9.01 16.80 -4.05
CA ALA A 30 8.88 18.10 -4.67
C ALA A 30 7.42 18.55 -4.86
N CYS A 31 7.25 19.84 -5.00
CA CYS A 31 5.98 20.46 -5.35
C CYS A 31 5.51 19.98 -6.72
N ARG A 32 4.38 19.28 -6.78
CA ARG A 32 3.82 18.73 -8.03
C ARG A 32 3.46 19.80 -9.06
N GLY A 33 3.15 21.02 -8.60
CA GLY A 33 2.76 22.11 -9.51
C GLY A 33 3.91 22.93 -10.05
N THR A 34 5.10 22.91 -9.41
CA THR A 34 6.22 23.77 -9.80
C THR A 34 7.57 23.04 -9.90
N GLY A 35 7.67 21.82 -9.42
CA GLY A 35 8.94 21.09 -9.33
C GLY A 35 9.88 21.60 -8.24
N GLN A 36 9.54 22.70 -7.56
CA GLN A 36 10.33 23.24 -6.45
C GLN A 36 10.42 22.24 -5.30
N LEU A 37 11.52 22.26 -4.57
CA LEU A 37 11.74 21.42 -3.40
C LEU A 37 12.22 22.27 -2.23
N LYS A 38 11.59 22.07 -1.07
CA LYS A 38 12.13 22.52 0.22
C LYS A 38 12.53 21.27 0.99
N LEU A 39 13.82 21.02 1.06
CA LEU A 39 14.42 19.90 1.76
C LEU A 39 14.49 20.25 3.25
N HIS A 40 13.68 19.55 4.04
CA HIS A 40 13.66 19.64 5.50
C HIS A 40 14.20 18.33 6.07
N PRO A 41 15.48 18.25 6.45
CA PRO A 41 16.13 16.98 6.81
C PRO A 41 15.41 16.25 7.94
N GLU A 42 15.04 16.93 9.01
CA GLU A 42 14.33 16.30 10.13
C GLU A 42 12.99 15.68 9.70
N ALA A 43 12.24 16.35 8.83
CA ALA A 43 10.96 15.81 8.36
C ALA A 43 11.17 14.55 7.52
N LEU A 44 12.18 14.54 6.67
CA LEU A 44 12.53 13.37 5.86
C LEU A 44 13.13 12.23 6.68
N ASP A 45 13.91 12.52 7.73
CA ASP A 45 14.42 11.50 8.65
C ASP A 45 13.26 10.77 9.36
N ARG A 46 12.26 11.52 9.82
CA ARG A 46 11.05 10.95 10.44
C ARG A 46 10.19 10.18 9.44
N LEU A 47 10.09 10.67 8.19
CA LEU A 47 9.39 9.96 7.14
C LEU A 47 10.09 8.64 6.78
N GLN A 48 11.42 8.63 6.71
CA GLN A 48 12.21 7.41 6.50
C GLN A 48 12.03 6.44 7.67
N ALA A 49 12.11 6.92 8.90
CA ALA A 49 11.89 6.09 10.10
C ALA A 49 10.48 5.47 10.13
N LEU A 50 9.46 6.22 9.70
CA LEU A 50 8.10 5.69 9.53
C LEU A 50 8.05 4.59 8.47
N ARG A 51 8.71 4.82 7.31
CA ARG A 51 8.81 3.83 6.24
C ARG A 51 9.46 2.53 6.72
N ASP A 52 10.56 2.65 7.46
CA ASP A 52 11.32 1.52 7.97
C ASP A 52 10.49 0.74 9.03
N ARG A 53 9.83 1.46 9.93
CA ARG A 53 8.95 0.87 10.95
C ARG A 53 7.79 0.08 10.35
N LEU A 54 7.18 0.58 9.28
CA LEU A 54 6.05 -0.09 8.63
C LEU A 54 6.47 -1.23 7.71
N GLY A 55 7.74 -1.28 7.28
CA GLY A 55 8.25 -2.30 6.36
C GLY A 55 7.58 -2.30 4.97
N LYS A 56 6.74 -1.30 4.67
CA LYS A 56 5.94 -1.20 3.44
C LYS A 56 6.14 0.16 2.77
N PRO A 57 6.07 0.26 1.43
CA PRO A 57 6.18 1.52 0.72
C PRO A 57 5.18 2.56 1.20
N LEU A 58 5.63 3.80 1.41
CA LEU A 58 4.79 4.96 1.64
C LEU A 58 4.52 5.64 0.29
N ILE A 59 3.27 5.63 -0.14
CA ILE A 59 2.87 6.28 -1.40
C ILE A 59 2.58 7.75 -1.09
N VAL A 60 3.55 8.62 -1.41
CA VAL A 60 3.46 10.06 -1.16
C VAL A 60 2.57 10.72 -2.21
N ARG A 61 1.40 11.18 -1.82
CA ARG A 61 0.46 11.91 -2.69
C ARG A 61 0.80 13.39 -2.81
N SER A 62 1.32 13.97 -1.73
CA SER A 62 1.77 15.37 -1.69
C SER A 62 2.80 15.51 -0.57
N ALA A 63 3.86 16.27 -0.83
CA ALA A 63 4.84 16.65 0.18
C ALA A 63 5.01 18.16 0.15
N TYR A 64 6.16 18.71 -0.26
CA TYR A 64 6.31 20.16 -0.36
C TYR A 64 5.32 20.78 -1.36
N ARG A 65 4.74 21.92 -0.99
CA ARG A 65 3.92 22.76 -1.87
C ARG A 65 4.48 24.18 -1.88
N SER A 66 4.79 24.70 -3.06
CA SER A 66 5.10 26.12 -3.19
C SER A 66 3.89 26.97 -2.77
N PRO A 67 4.09 28.19 -2.25
CA PRO A 67 2.98 29.07 -1.89
C PRO A 67 1.98 29.31 -3.03
N GLU A 68 2.48 29.41 -4.27
CA GLU A 68 1.66 29.52 -5.46
C GLU A 68 0.78 28.29 -5.68
N HIS A 69 1.38 27.10 -5.66
CA HIS A 69 0.65 25.86 -5.85
C HIS A 69 -0.34 25.61 -4.70
N ASN A 70 0.04 25.94 -3.46
CA ASN A 70 -0.84 25.81 -2.30
C ASN A 70 -2.11 26.66 -2.47
N ARG A 71 -2.01 27.91 -2.93
CA ARG A 71 -3.17 28.76 -3.23
C ARG A 71 -4.04 28.17 -4.35
N ARG A 72 -3.41 27.66 -5.41
CA ARG A 72 -4.12 27.06 -6.56
C ARG A 72 -4.97 25.86 -6.19
N VAL A 73 -4.50 25.03 -5.24
CA VAL A 73 -5.23 23.85 -4.77
C VAL A 73 -6.12 24.10 -3.55
N GLY A 74 -6.32 25.36 -3.16
CA GLY A 74 -7.15 25.72 -2.02
C GLY A 74 -6.57 25.30 -0.66
N GLY A 75 -5.25 25.14 -0.56
CA GLY A 75 -4.58 24.78 0.68
C GLY A 75 -4.63 25.90 1.72
N ALA A 76 -4.58 25.52 3.02
CA ALA A 76 -4.60 26.46 4.13
C ALA A 76 -3.47 27.49 4.02
N PRO A 77 -3.69 28.76 4.42
CA PRO A 77 -2.66 29.82 4.33
C PRO A 77 -1.38 29.54 5.12
N ARG A 78 -1.47 28.74 6.19
CA ARG A 78 -0.34 28.32 7.03
C ARG A 78 -0.10 26.82 6.94
N SER A 79 -0.25 26.25 5.73
CA SER A 79 -0.09 24.83 5.48
C SER A 79 1.36 24.37 5.75
N LYS A 80 1.51 23.29 6.50
CA LYS A 80 2.80 22.65 6.79
C LYS A 80 3.49 22.07 5.56
N HIS A 81 2.75 21.84 4.48
CA HIS A 81 3.34 21.53 3.18
C HIS A 81 4.27 22.65 2.66
N MET A 82 3.96 23.92 2.92
CA MET A 82 4.83 25.03 2.51
C MET A 82 6.12 25.13 3.36
N ASP A 83 6.10 24.54 4.55
CA ASP A 83 7.29 24.43 5.39
C ASP A 83 8.19 23.25 5.00
N GLY A 84 7.69 22.31 4.17
CA GLY A 84 8.35 21.05 3.84
C GLY A 84 8.30 20.02 4.97
N THR A 85 7.36 20.19 5.92
CA THR A 85 7.23 19.34 7.12
C THR A 85 5.95 18.50 7.13
N ALA A 86 5.21 18.45 6.02
CA ALA A 86 3.97 17.70 5.90
C ALA A 86 3.97 16.76 4.69
N PHE A 87 3.28 15.63 4.87
CA PHE A 87 3.14 14.60 3.86
C PHE A 87 1.71 14.06 3.84
N ASP A 88 1.13 13.93 2.65
CA ASP A 88 -0.13 13.24 2.42
C ASP A 88 0.19 11.82 1.93
N ILE A 89 -0.09 10.80 2.74
CA ILE A 89 0.26 9.39 2.46
C ILE A 89 -1.01 8.60 2.12
N ALA A 90 -0.99 7.89 1.00
CA ALA A 90 -2.10 7.02 0.61
C ALA A 90 -2.25 5.82 1.56
N MET A 91 -3.51 5.46 1.84
CA MET A 91 -3.86 4.34 2.71
C MET A 91 -4.19 3.05 1.94
N SER A 92 -3.91 3.00 0.64
CA SER A 92 -4.25 1.84 -0.21
C SER A 92 -3.54 0.55 0.20
N ASN A 93 -2.34 0.65 0.78
CA ASN A 93 -1.50 -0.49 1.20
C ASN A 93 -1.22 -0.51 2.72
N HIS A 94 -1.86 0.37 3.49
CA HIS A 94 -1.71 0.46 4.94
C HIS A 94 -3.04 0.33 5.66
N ASP A 95 -3.02 -0.25 6.86
CA ASP A 95 -4.11 -0.11 7.81
C ASP A 95 -4.02 1.29 8.44
N PRO A 96 -5.10 2.11 8.39
CA PRO A 96 -5.04 3.49 8.85
C PRO A 96 -4.72 3.64 10.34
N ALA A 97 -5.18 2.73 11.20
CA ALA A 97 -4.93 2.79 12.64
C ALA A 97 -3.48 2.43 12.96
N ALA A 98 -2.97 1.37 12.33
CA ALA A 98 -1.57 0.97 12.47
C ALA A 98 -0.62 2.05 11.90
N PHE A 99 -0.99 2.68 10.77
CA PHE A 99 -0.24 3.80 10.20
C PHE A 99 -0.19 5.00 11.15
N GLU A 100 -1.33 5.42 11.72
CA GLU A 100 -1.38 6.52 12.68
C GLU A 100 -0.47 6.25 13.88
N ALA A 101 -0.57 5.06 14.48
CA ALA A 101 0.26 4.66 15.62
C ALA A 101 1.76 4.72 15.29
N ALA A 102 2.16 4.20 14.12
CA ALA A 102 3.54 4.24 13.66
C ALA A 102 4.03 5.66 13.38
N ALA A 103 3.19 6.51 12.77
CA ALA A 103 3.52 7.91 12.48
C ALA A 103 3.70 8.72 13.77
N ARG A 104 2.85 8.52 14.79
CA ARG A 104 3.03 9.13 16.11
C ARG A 104 4.33 8.69 16.77
N ALA A 105 4.66 7.40 16.70
CA ALA A 105 5.92 6.88 17.21
C ALA A 105 7.15 7.37 16.44
N ALA A 106 7.00 7.75 15.15
CA ALA A 106 8.03 8.43 14.37
C ALA A 106 8.12 9.94 14.65
N GLY A 107 7.23 10.48 15.51
CA GLY A 107 7.27 11.87 15.98
C GLY A 107 6.45 12.87 15.16
N PHE A 108 5.51 12.41 14.31
CA PHE A 108 4.51 13.29 13.73
C PHE A 108 3.44 13.64 14.75
N LEU A 109 3.02 14.90 14.81
CA LEU A 109 2.07 15.43 15.80
C LEU A 109 0.78 15.92 15.17
N GLY A 110 0.81 16.41 13.91
CA GLY A 110 -0.36 16.82 13.15
C GLY A 110 -0.92 15.68 12.32
N PHE A 111 -2.26 15.50 12.34
CA PHE A 111 -2.96 14.44 11.58
C PHE A 111 -4.21 14.98 10.91
N GLY A 112 -4.37 14.69 9.61
CA GLY A 112 -5.58 14.97 8.85
C GLY A 112 -6.11 13.69 8.19
N PHE A 113 -7.32 13.27 8.56
CA PHE A 113 -7.92 12.04 8.06
C PHE A 113 -8.83 12.34 6.87
N ASN A 114 -8.55 11.71 5.72
CA ASN A 114 -9.30 11.92 4.48
C ASN A 114 -9.75 10.58 3.88
N PRO A 115 -10.69 9.86 4.52
CA PRO A 115 -11.11 8.52 4.08
C PRO A 115 -11.71 8.50 2.69
N ARG A 116 -12.49 9.53 2.31
CA ARG A 116 -13.06 9.63 0.95
C ARG A 116 -11.99 9.76 -0.14
N SER A 117 -10.90 10.44 0.17
CA SER A 117 -9.76 10.60 -0.74
C SER A 117 -8.68 9.53 -0.54
N GLY A 118 -8.81 8.67 0.47
CA GLY A 118 -7.93 7.53 0.72
C GLY A 118 -6.51 7.90 1.16
N PHE A 119 -6.33 8.99 1.93
CA PHE A 119 -5.02 9.36 2.47
C PHE A 119 -5.10 9.91 3.90
N ILE A 120 -3.99 9.84 4.61
CA ILE A 120 -3.77 10.53 5.88
C ILE A 120 -2.69 11.58 5.66
N HIS A 121 -2.99 12.81 6.09
CA HIS A 121 -2.02 13.89 6.23
C HIS A 121 -1.28 13.73 7.56
N ILE A 122 0.04 13.87 7.54
CA ILE A 122 0.90 13.91 8.72
C ILE A 122 1.83 15.11 8.66
N ASP A 123 2.09 15.77 9.79
CA ASP A 123 3.02 16.90 9.85
C ASP A 123 3.73 17.03 11.21
N LEU A 124 4.79 17.85 11.23
CA LEU A 124 5.61 18.16 12.41
C LEU A 124 5.15 19.47 13.13
N GLY A 125 3.98 19.98 12.83
CA GLY A 125 3.43 21.12 13.55
C GLY A 125 3.06 20.79 15.00
N PRO A 126 2.46 21.73 15.74
CA PRO A 126 1.89 21.44 17.05
C PRO A 126 0.87 20.32 16.97
N ALA A 127 0.65 19.60 18.08
CA ALA A 127 -0.31 18.51 18.12
C ALA A 127 -1.73 18.98 17.75
N HIS A 128 -2.26 18.45 16.67
CA HIS A 128 -3.61 18.74 16.19
C HIS A 128 -4.11 17.59 15.31
N GLN A 129 -5.43 17.55 15.11
CA GLN A 129 -6.05 16.59 14.19
C GLN A 129 -7.33 17.15 13.61
N TRP A 130 -7.67 16.72 12.38
CA TRP A 130 -8.92 17.08 11.71
C TRP A 130 -9.39 15.95 10.78
N GLY A 131 -10.63 16.08 10.31
CA GLY A 131 -11.25 15.12 9.41
C GLY A 131 -11.89 13.93 10.13
N GLU A 132 -12.68 13.19 9.40
CA GLU A 132 -13.32 11.96 9.86
C GLU A 132 -12.32 10.80 9.79
N ARG A 133 -12.20 10.04 10.88
CA ARG A 133 -11.31 8.87 10.89
C ARG A 133 -11.75 7.83 9.88
N PHE A 134 -10.81 7.08 9.38
CA PHE A 134 -11.12 5.90 8.56
C PHE A 134 -12.01 4.95 9.36
N PRO A 135 -13.05 4.35 8.74
CA PRO A 135 -13.82 3.32 9.40
C PRO A 135 -12.88 2.20 9.86
N ALA A 136 -13.09 1.71 11.06
CA ALA A 136 -12.37 0.55 11.55
C ALA A 136 -12.52 -0.55 10.49
N ARG A 137 -11.40 -1.05 9.97
CA ARG A 137 -11.44 -2.22 9.11
C ARG A 137 -12.06 -3.32 9.98
N ALA A 138 -13.26 -3.81 9.60
CA ALA A 138 -13.82 -4.97 10.25
C ALA A 138 -12.69 -5.99 10.31
N ALA A 139 -12.32 -6.44 11.51
CA ALA A 139 -11.40 -7.54 11.65
C ALA A 139 -11.89 -8.60 10.65
N PRO A 140 -11.02 -9.16 9.79
CA PRO A 140 -11.45 -10.29 8.98
C PRO A 140 -12.13 -11.20 9.97
N PHE A 141 -13.42 -11.52 9.73
CA PHE A 141 -14.19 -12.38 10.60
C PHE A 141 -13.22 -13.40 11.13
N ALA A 142 -12.79 -13.24 12.39
CA ALA A 142 -12.39 -14.38 13.16
C ALA A 142 -13.68 -15.17 13.13
N ALA A 143 -13.81 -16.10 12.20
CA ALA A 143 -14.77 -17.16 12.32
C ALA A 143 -14.51 -17.61 13.77
N GLU A 144 -15.45 -17.33 14.66
CA GLU A 144 -15.43 -17.94 15.98
C GLU A 144 -15.42 -19.44 15.65
N THR A 145 -14.21 -19.96 15.51
CA THR A 145 -14.00 -21.39 15.48
C THR A 145 -14.47 -21.78 16.85
N PRO A 146 -15.66 -22.42 16.96
CA PRO A 146 -16.16 -22.86 18.25
C PRO A 146 -15.01 -23.67 18.84
N PRO A 147 -14.71 -23.52 20.14
CA PRO A 147 -13.59 -24.19 20.75
C PRO A 147 -13.64 -25.66 20.32
N ALA A 148 -12.50 -26.23 19.92
CA ALA A 148 -12.43 -27.54 19.26
C ALA A 148 -13.27 -28.62 19.97
N ARG A 149 -13.49 -28.46 21.25
CA ARG A 149 -14.39 -29.27 22.08
C ARG A 149 -15.87 -29.16 21.68
N GLU A 150 -16.32 -27.98 21.27
CA GLU A 150 -17.71 -27.70 20.90
C GLU A 150 -18.02 -28.10 19.46
N ALA A 151 -17.03 -27.92 18.55
CA ALA A 151 -17.12 -28.42 17.18
C ALA A 151 -17.16 -29.97 17.12
N LEU A 152 -16.43 -30.64 18.00
CA LEU A 152 -16.42 -32.09 18.11
C LEU A 152 -17.74 -32.65 18.68
N THR A 153 -18.41 -31.95 19.61
CA THR A 153 -19.68 -32.38 20.17
C THR A 153 -20.89 -32.18 19.25
N GLN A 154 -20.79 -31.26 18.27
CA GLN A 154 -21.86 -30.99 17.31
C GLN A 154 -21.71 -31.77 15.99
N SER A 155 -20.58 -32.43 15.75
CA SER A 155 -20.36 -33.22 14.53
C SER A 155 -21.25 -34.46 14.54
N ARG A 156 -22.16 -34.57 13.57
CA ARG A 156 -23.02 -35.72 13.36
C ARG A 156 -22.25 -37.04 13.13
N THR A 157 -21.01 -36.94 12.67
CA THR A 157 -20.13 -38.09 12.38
C THR A 157 -19.58 -38.75 13.65
N LEU A 158 -19.40 -37.97 14.76
CA LEU A 158 -18.88 -38.49 16.03
C LEU A 158 -19.94 -39.04 16.97
N LYS A 159 -21.23 -38.85 16.69
CA LYS A 159 -22.33 -39.39 17.48
C LYS A 159 -22.57 -40.89 17.25
N GLY A 160 -21.88 -41.50 16.25
CA GLY A 160 -22.02 -42.91 15.86
C GLY A 160 -20.95 -43.87 16.34
N THR A 161 -19.83 -43.39 16.90
CA THR A 161 -18.70 -44.22 17.30
C THR A 161 -18.38 -44.01 18.78
N GLY A 162 -18.73 -44.97 19.60
CA GLY A 162 -18.45 -44.98 21.02
C GLY A 162 -16.97 -45.06 21.36
N ALA A 163 -16.61 -44.33 22.37
CA ALA A 163 -15.53 -44.45 23.40
C ALA A 163 -14.14 -45.05 23.10
N ALA A 164 -13.68 -45.20 21.87
CA ALA A 164 -12.33 -45.76 21.56
C ALA A 164 -11.41 -44.86 20.71
N GLY A 165 -11.69 -43.56 20.51
CA GLY A 165 -11.03 -42.76 19.49
C GLY A 165 -10.21 -41.55 19.92
N VAL A 166 -9.81 -41.37 21.19
CA VAL A 166 -9.18 -40.08 21.65
C VAL A 166 -7.67 -40.01 21.41
N ALA A 167 -7.01 -41.13 21.04
CA ALA A 167 -5.55 -41.13 20.84
C ALA A 167 -5.09 -40.96 19.36
N THR A 168 -5.99 -40.96 18.39
CA THR A 168 -5.64 -40.98 16.96
C THR A 168 -5.90 -39.68 16.21
N VAL A 169 -6.51 -38.66 16.82
CA VAL A 169 -6.93 -37.43 16.10
C VAL A 169 -5.74 -36.49 15.79
N GLY A 170 -4.63 -36.61 16.51
CA GLY A 170 -3.42 -35.79 16.24
C GLY A 170 -2.64 -36.24 15.01
N ALA A 171 -2.61 -37.55 14.72
CA ALA A 171 -1.90 -38.10 13.57
C ALA A 171 -2.75 -38.03 12.29
N ALA A 172 -4.05 -38.29 12.39
CA ALA A 172 -4.97 -38.24 11.25
C ALA A 172 -5.14 -36.84 10.63
N GLY A 173 -4.99 -35.78 11.44
CA GLY A 173 -5.07 -34.39 10.93
C GLY A 173 -3.89 -34.02 10.03
N VAL A 174 -2.70 -34.57 10.30
CA VAL A 174 -1.51 -34.34 9.49
C VAL A 174 -1.55 -35.19 8.22
N GLU A 175 -2.02 -36.41 8.30
CA GLU A 175 -2.18 -37.30 7.14
C GLU A 175 -3.21 -36.76 6.15
N VAL A 176 -4.38 -36.30 6.60
CA VAL A 176 -5.41 -35.70 5.72
C VAL A 176 -4.88 -34.40 5.06
N ALA A 177 -4.11 -33.58 5.76
CA ALA A 177 -3.51 -32.39 5.17
C ALA A 177 -2.43 -32.76 4.12
N GLN A 178 -1.66 -33.83 4.35
CA GLN A 178 -0.69 -34.33 3.39
C GLN A 178 -1.36 -34.95 2.17
N GLU A 179 -2.45 -35.68 2.36
CA GLU A 179 -3.21 -36.32 1.29
C GLU A 179 -3.90 -35.29 0.39
N VAL A 180 -4.51 -34.23 0.96
CA VAL A 180 -5.09 -33.09 0.21
C VAL A 180 -4.01 -32.30 -0.53
N LEU A 181 -2.82 -32.17 0.04
CA LEU A 181 -1.70 -31.49 -0.60
C LEU A 181 -1.12 -32.32 -1.76
N ALA A 182 -1.04 -33.64 -1.57
CA ALA A 182 -0.61 -34.58 -2.61
C ALA A 182 -1.61 -34.65 -3.77
N GLU A 183 -2.91 -34.69 -3.47
CA GLU A 183 -3.98 -34.71 -4.48
C GLU A 183 -4.03 -33.38 -5.26
N ALA A 184 -3.78 -32.23 -4.59
CA ALA A 184 -3.64 -30.95 -5.26
C ALA A 184 -2.38 -30.88 -6.14
N GLN A 185 -1.27 -31.49 -5.72
CA GLN A 185 -0.06 -31.60 -6.54
C GLN A 185 -0.27 -32.47 -7.75
N ASP A 186 -0.91 -33.62 -7.59
CA ASP A 186 -1.20 -34.53 -8.68
C ASP A 186 -2.20 -33.95 -9.70
N ALA A 187 -3.11 -33.08 -9.27
CA ALA A 187 -4.03 -32.36 -10.15
C ALA A 187 -3.34 -31.25 -10.95
N VAL A 188 -2.29 -30.63 -10.41
CA VAL A 188 -1.57 -29.51 -11.05
C VAL A 188 -0.39 -30.00 -11.91
N LEU A 189 0.28 -31.08 -11.52
CA LEU A 189 1.43 -31.65 -12.25
C LEU A 189 1.16 -31.92 -13.74
N PRO A 190 -0.01 -32.45 -14.16
CA PRO A 190 -0.31 -32.65 -15.58
C PRO A 190 -0.45 -31.35 -16.37
N LEU A 191 -0.70 -30.22 -15.70
CA LEU A 191 -0.89 -28.90 -16.33
C LEU A 191 0.43 -28.15 -16.51
N VAL A 192 1.48 -28.52 -15.78
CA VAL A 192 2.81 -27.88 -15.83
C VAL A 192 3.38 -27.80 -17.25
N PRO A 193 3.34 -28.83 -18.11
CA PRO A 193 3.83 -28.73 -19.48
C PRO A 193 3.06 -27.72 -20.35
N TYR A 194 1.81 -27.44 -19.99
CA TYR A 194 0.94 -26.53 -20.75
C TYR A 194 1.03 -25.08 -20.28
N LEU A 195 1.66 -24.81 -19.14
CA LEU A 195 1.78 -23.44 -18.60
C LEU A 195 2.59 -22.53 -19.55
N ASP A 196 3.65 -23.05 -20.15
CA ASP A 196 4.43 -22.30 -21.13
C ASP A 196 3.63 -22.05 -22.43
N THR A 197 2.86 -23.01 -22.89
CA THR A 197 1.98 -22.87 -24.05
C THR A 197 0.88 -21.85 -23.80
N LEU A 198 0.24 -21.89 -22.63
CA LEU A 198 -0.76 -20.91 -22.21
C LEU A 198 -0.19 -19.52 -22.09
N ARG A 199 1.02 -19.37 -21.56
CA ARG A 199 1.74 -18.10 -21.49
C ARG A 199 1.91 -17.48 -22.89
N TRP A 200 2.38 -18.27 -23.86
CA TRP A 200 2.56 -17.80 -25.24
C TRP A 200 1.23 -17.46 -25.90
N LEU A 201 0.18 -18.22 -25.61
CA LEU A 201 -1.17 -17.95 -26.13
C LEU A 201 -1.71 -16.60 -25.60
N PHE A 202 -1.53 -16.31 -24.33
CA PHE A 202 -1.90 -15.02 -23.74
C PHE A 202 -1.09 -13.85 -24.30
N ILE A 203 0.21 -14.05 -24.52
CA ILE A 203 1.07 -13.06 -25.16
C ILE A 203 0.61 -12.78 -26.60
N ALA A 204 0.31 -13.81 -27.39
CA ALA A 204 -0.17 -13.67 -28.75
C ALA A 204 -1.53 -12.96 -28.82
N LEU A 205 -2.46 -13.25 -27.91
CA LEU A 205 -3.75 -12.56 -27.80
C LEU A 205 -3.58 -11.09 -27.44
N ALA A 206 -2.69 -10.78 -26.49
CA ALA A 206 -2.40 -9.41 -26.09
C ALA A 206 -1.80 -8.60 -27.24
N LEU A 207 -0.82 -9.17 -27.96
CA LEU A 207 -0.20 -8.54 -29.12
C LEU A 207 -1.19 -8.36 -30.28
N GLY A 208 -2.07 -9.34 -30.51
CA GLY A 208 -3.16 -9.24 -31.48
C GLY A 208 -4.14 -8.11 -31.15
N GLY A 209 -4.53 -7.98 -29.87
CA GLY A 209 -5.39 -6.90 -29.39
C GLY A 209 -4.75 -5.50 -29.60
N ILE A 210 -3.45 -5.38 -29.32
CA ILE A 210 -2.70 -4.15 -29.55
C ILE A 210 -2.65 -3.82 -31.05
N ALA A 211 -2.37 -4.81 -31.91
CA ALA A 211 -2.31 -4.63 -33.36
C ALA A 211 -3.65 -4.15 -33.93
N VAL A 212 -4.77 -4.72 -33.46
CA VAL A 212 -6.12 -4.30 -33.85
C VAL A 212 -6.40 -2.86 -33.40
N ALA A 213 -6.04 -2.51 -32.18
CA ALA A 213 -6.23 -1.17 -31.63
C ALA A 213 -5.41 -0.10 -32.39
N VAL A 214 -4.16 -0.42 -32.76
CA VAL A 214 -3.29 0.43 -33.56
C VAL A 214 -3.87 0.56 -34.98
N TRP A 215 -4.30 -0.53 -35.59
CA TRP A 215 -4.90 -0.52 -36.91
C TRP A 215 -6.19 0.34 -36.94
N ALA A 216 -7.09 0.16 -35.98
CA ALA A 216 -8.29 0.96 -35.87
C ALA A 216 -7.98 2.47 -35.74
N ARG A 217 -6.97 2.84 -34.95
CA ARG A 217 -6.55 4.23 -34.82
C ARG A 217 -5.92 4.82 -36.08
N LEU A 218 -5.17 4.01 -36.82
CA LEU A 218 -4.60 4.42 -38.11
C LEU A 218 -5.69 4.57 -39.18
N ASP A 219 -6.72 3.72 -39.12
CA ASP A 219 -7.86 3.81 -40.05
C ASP A 219 -8.72 5.05 -39.75
N ASP A 220 -9.00 5.36 -38.50
CA ASP A 220 -9.67 6.60 -38.08
C ASP A 220 -8.89 7.85 -38.54
N TRP A 221 -7.56 7.82 -38.42
CA TRP A 221 -6.70 8.92 -38.85
C TRP A 221 -6.70 9.10 -40.37
N LYS A 222 -6.70 8.02 -41.14
CA LYS A 222 -6.78 8.05 -42.61
C LYS A 222 -8.14 8.55 -43.10
N ASN A 223 -9.20 8.26 -42.34
CA ASN A 223 -10.58 8.63 -42.70
C ASN A 223 -11.01 9.99 -42.13
N GLY A 224 -10.09 10.77 -41.52
CA GLY A 224 -10.35 12.12 -41.03
C GLY A 224 -11.34 12.21 -39.91
N LEU A 225 -11.54 11.12 -39.16
CA LEU A 225 -12.44 11.06 -37.98
C LEU A 225 -11.77 11.61 -36.70
N ARG A 226 -10.63 12.29 -36.88
CA ARG A 226 -10.03 13.35 -36.02
C ARG A 226 -8.79 13.92 -36.64
#